data_d95f8f5e496ccff0b6947ee9ce56562b
#
_entry.id   d95f8f5e496ccff0b6947ee9ce56562b
#
_cell.length_a   1.000
_cell.length_b   1.000
_cell.length_c   1.000
_cell.angle_alpha   90.00
_cell.angle_beta   90.00
_cell.angle_gamma   90.00
#
_symmetry.space_group_name_H-M   'P 1'
#
loop_
_entity.id
_entity.type
_entity.pdbx_description
1 polymer ?
#
loop_
_entity_poly.entity_id
_entity_poly.type
_entity_poly.pdbx_seq_one_letter_code
_entity_poly.pdbx_strand_id
1 'polypeptide(L)'
;EQFRHLVDISLHRHFEVIKKLVARGTYFFDYGNSFMKAIYDAGVKEISRNGVDEKDGFIWPSYVEDIMGPQLFDYGYGPFRWVCLSGKHEDLIKTDHAAMECIDVNRRGQDLDNYNWIRDAEKNQLVVGTQARILYQDAVGRMNIALRFNEMVRRGEVGPIMLGRDHHDVSGTDSPFRETSNIKDGSNVMADMAVQCFAGNC
;
A
#
# COMPACT_ATOMS: atom_id res chain seq x y z
N GLU A 1 -17.45 29.97 2.23
CA GLU A 1 -16.93 30.64 1.02
C GLU A 1 -15.50 31.14 1.21
N GLN A 2 -15.21 31.97 2.24
CA GLN A 2 -13.87 32.51 2.49
C GLN A 2 -12.79 31.40 2.67
N PHE A 3 -13.10 30.34 3.41
CA PHE A 3 -12.18 29.22 3.61
C PHE A 3 -11.83 28.54 2.28
N ARG A 4 -12.84 28.26 1.45
CA ARG A 4 -12.62 27.64 0.13
C ARG A 4 -11.72 28.51 -0.74
N HIS A 5 -11.96 29.80 -0.77
CA HIS A 5 -11.13 30.75 -1.53
C HIS A 5 -9.64 30.72 -1.08
N LEU A 6 -9.37 30.64 0.23
CA LEU A 6 -8.00 30.53 0.74
C LEU A 6 -7.35 29.19 0.35
N VAL A 7 -8.12 28.10 0.36
CA VAL A 7 -7.66 26.79 -0.13
C VAL A 7 -7.29 26.87 -1.61
N ASP A 8 -8.14 27.43 -2.43
CA ASP A 8 -7.90 27.58 -3.87
C ASP A 8 -6.63 28.40 -4.15
N ILE A 9 -6.42 29.52 -3.45
CA ILE A 9 -5.18 30.31 -3.53
C ILE A 9 -3.97 29.45 -3.15
N SER A 10 -4.08 28.67 -2.09
CA SER A 10 -3.00 27.78 -1.65
C SER A 10 -2.66 26.71 -2.70
N LEU A 11 -3.67 26.10 -3.31
CA LEU A 11 -3.51 25.10 -4.37
C LEU A 11 -2.83 25.68 -5.62
N HIS A 12 -3.21 26.89 -6.04
CA HIS A 12 -2.53 27.60 -7.12
C HIS A 12 -1.04 27.81 -6.81
N ARG A 13 -0.71 28.25 -5.59
CA ARG A 13 0.68 28.43 -5.17
C ARG A 13 1.47 27.13 -5.14
N HIS A 14 0.87 26.05 -4.64
CA HIS A 14 1.48 24.72 -4.64
C HIS A 14 1.80 24.28 -6.07
N PHE A 15 0.83 24.40 -6.98
CA PHE A 15 1.06 24.08 -8.39
C PHE A 15 2.26 24.80 -8.97
N GLU A 16 2.35 26.12 -8.81
CA GLU A 16 3.46 26.94 -9.32
C GLU A 16 4.81 26.56 -8.72
N VAL A 17 4.86 26.25 -7.42
CA VAL A 17 6.09 25.81 -6.74
C VAL A 17 6.52 24.45 -7.24
N ILE A 18 5.62 23.47 -7.29
CA ILE A 18 5.93 22.12 -7.76
C ILE A 18 6.39 22.14 -9.20
N LYS A 19 5.72 22.91 -10.07
CA LYS A 19 6.14 23.10 -11.47
C LYS A 19 7.58 23.60 -11.60
N LYS A 20 7.98 24.56 -10.76
CA LYS A 20 9.37 25.06 -10.70
C LYS A 20 10.36 24.01 -10.19
N LEU A 21 9.96 23.21 -9.19
CA LEU A 21 10.80 22.12 -8.67
C LEU A 21 11.00 21.03 -9.71
N VAL A 22 9.92 20.61 -10.38
CA VAL A 22 9.97 19.62 -11.47
C VAL A 22 10.87 20.11 -12.61
N ALA A 23 10.76 21.39 -13.01
CA ALA A 23 11.64 21.97 -14.01
C ALA A 23 13.13 21.98 -13.62
N ARG A 24 13.45 21.84 -12.33
CA ARG A 24 14.81 21.72 -11.80
C ARG A 24 15.28 20.28 -11.59
N GLY A 25 14.47 19.29 -12.02
CA GLY A 25 14.80 17.86 -11.93
C GLY A 25 14.24 17.14 -10.72
N THR A 26 13.36 17.77 -9.92
CA THR A 26 12.63 17.06 -8.86
C THR A 26 11.61 16.13 -9.50
N TYR A 27 11.60 14.86 -9.10
CA TYR A 27 10.53 13.94 -9.45
C TYR A 27 9.37 14.12 -8.46
N PHE A 28 8.22 14.54 -8.97
CA PHE A 28 7.00 14.70 -8.19
C PHE A 28 5.95 13.69 -8.64
N PHE A 29 5.24 13.12 -7.72
CA PHE A 29 4.06 12.30 -7.95
C PHE A 29 3.02 12.54 -6.84
N ASP A 30 1.76 12.43 -7.19
CA ASP A 30 0.69 12.39 -6.20
C ASP A 30 0.50 10.95 -5.71
N TYR A 31 -0.07 10.76 -4.52
CA TYR A 31 -0.38 9.41 -4.05
C TYR A 31 -1.42 8.75 -4.96
N GLY A 32 -2.51 9.44 -5.23
CA GLY A 32 -3.61 8.89 -5.98
C GLY A 32 -4.44 9.90 -6.75
N ASN A 33 -4.00 10.93 -7.31
CA ASN A 33 -4.73 11.96 -8.05
C ASN A 33 -5.57 12.97 -7.22
N SER A 34 -5.80 12.75 -5.93
CA SER A 34 -6.67 13.64 -5.13
C SER A 34 -6.14 15.06 -5.04
N PHE A 35 -4.84 15.22 -4.88
CA PHE A 35 -4.21 16.55 -4.84
C PHE A 35 -4.24 17.24 -6.20
N MET A 36 -3.92 16.51 -7.26
CA MET A 36 -3.97 17.04 -8.63
C MET A 36 -5.41 17.41 -9.02
N LYS A 37 -6.38 16.58 -8.64
CA LYS A 37 -7.81 16.87 -8.81
C LYS A 37 -8.22 18.14 -8.07
N ALA A 38 -7.76 18.32 -6.83
CA ALA A 38 -8.05 19.53 -6.06
C ALA A 38 -7.47 20.78 -6.72
N ILE A 39 -6.28 20.72 -7.30
CA ILE A 39 -5.66 21.81 -8.08
C ILE A 39 -6.51 22.12 -9.31
N TYR A 40 -6.97 21.09 -10.03
CA TYR A 40 -7.84 21.25 -11.19
C TYR A 40 -9.16 21.93 -10.82
N ASP A 41 -9.79 21.52 -9.72
CA ASP A 41 -11.04 22.08 -9.22
C ASP A 41 -10.89 23.53 -8.72
N ALA A 42 -9.70 23.89 -8.23
CA ALA A 42 -9.34 25.26 -7.91
C ALA A 42 -9.20 26.17 -9.14
N GLY A 43 -9.33 25.62 -10.36
CA GLY A 43 -9.32 26.38 -11.62
C GLY A 43 -8.04 26.27 -12.43
N VAL A 44 -7.02 25.54 -11.96
CA VAL A 44 -5.75 25.34 -12.67
C VAL A 44 -5.89 24.22 -13.70
N LYS A 45 -6.45 24.52 -14.87
CA LYS A 45 -6.74 23.51 -15.90
C LYS A 45 -5.48 22.91 -16.53
N GLU A 46 -4.37 23.63 -16.52
CA GLU A 46 -3.08 23.17 -17.06
C GLU A 46 -2.47 21.98 -16.28
N ILE A 47 -3.02 21.60 -15.10
CA ILE A 47 -2.67 20.38 -14.38
C ILE A 47 -3.14 19.12 -15.12
N SER A 48 -4.20 19.21 -15.93
CA SER A 48 -4.64 18.11 -16.78
C SER A 48 -3.73 17.94 -18.01
N ARG A 49 -3.60 16.69 -18.49
CA ARG A 49 -2.69 16.40 -19.64
C ARG A 49 -3.06 17.16 -20.91
N ASN A 50 -4.34 17.34 -21.16
CA ASN A 50 -4.85 18.07 -22.33
C ASN A 50 -5.09 19.56 -22.07
N GLY A 51 -4.94 20.05 -20.83
CA GLY A 51 -5.19 21.44 -20.43
C GLY A 51 -6.66 21.84 -20.39
N VAL A 52 -7.58 20.92 -20.62
CA VAL A 52 -9.01 21.19 -20.76
C VAL A 52 -9.85 20.45 -19.71
N ASP A 53 -9.73 19.13 -19.68
CA ASP A 53 -10.48 18.28 -18.76
C ASP A 53 -9.57 17.22 -18.12
N GLU A 54 -10.11 16.51 -17.13
CA GLU A 54 -9.39 15.52 -16.35
C GLU A 54 -9.48 14.09 -16.88
N LYS A 55 -10.17 13.87 -18.01
CA LYS A 55 -10.46 12.52 -18.52
C LYS A 55 -9.22 11.75 -18.91
N ASP A 56 -8.22 12.46 -19.44
CA ASP A 56 -6.96 11.88 -19.84
C ASP A 56 -5.91 11.85 -18.71
N GLY A 57 -6.33 12.18 -17.49
CA GLY A 57 -5.46 12.24 -16.30
C GLY A 57 -4.69 13.55 -16.18
N PHE A 58 -3.65 13.54 -15.38
CA PHE A 58 -2.87 14.72 -14.96
C PHE A 58 -1.43 14.68 -15.48
N ILE A 59 -0.77 15.85 -15.50
CA ILE A 59 0.60 15.99 -16.01
C ILE A 59 1.66 15.32 -15.14
N TRP A 60 1.39 15.14 -13.85
CA TRP A 60 2.25 14.39 -12.94
C TRP A 60 1.68 13.00 -12.68
N PRO A 61 2.53 11.99 -12.43
CA PRO A 61 2.05 10.64 -12.21
C PRO A 61 1.36 10.48 -10.85
N SER A 62 0.47 9.50 -10.79
CA SER A 62 -0.10 8.96 -9.57
C SER A 62 0.70 7.73 -9.12
N TYR A 63 1.07 7.66 -7.83
CA TYR A 63 1.74 6.50 -7.27
C TYR A 63 0.91 5.22 -7.44
N VAL A 64 -0.38 5.29 -7.10
CA VAL A 64 -1.27 4.13 -7.16
C VAL A 64 -1.58 3.71 -8.59
N GLU A 65 -1.82 4.67 -9.49
CA GLU A 65 -2.29 4.36 -10.84
C GLU A 65 -1.14 4.15 -11.84
N ASP A 66 -0.12 5.01 -11.81
CA ASP A 66 0.91 5.04 -12.85
C ASP A 66 2.21 4.34 -12.42
N ILE A 67 2.52 4.31 -11.12
CA ILE A 67 3.79 3.76 -10.61
C ILE A 67 3.56 2.34 -10.08
N MET A 68 2.80 2.18 -9.00
CA MET A 68 2.60 0.90 -8.34
C MET A 68 1.47 0.07 -8.95
N GLY A 69 0.49 0.71 -9.58
CA GLY A 69 -0.62 0.03 -10.24
C GLY A 69 -0.12 -1.03 -11.23
N PRO A 70 0.62 -0.65 -12.29
CA PRO A 70 1.08 -1.59 -13.29
C PRO A 70 2.05 -2.66 -12.78
N GLN A 71 2.76 -2.38 -11.69
CA GLN A 71 3.77 -3.29 -11.13
C GLN A 71 3.20 -4.25 -10.09
N LEU A 72 2.28 -3.80 -9.26
CA LEU A 72 1.78 -4.54 -8.10
C LEU A 72 0.26 -4.61 -8.03
N PHE A 73 -0.40 -3.46 -8.03
CA PHE A 73 -1.82 -3.39 -7.69
C PHE A 73 -2.73 -4.02 -8.75
N ASP A 74 -2.39 -3.90 -10.03
CA ASP A 74 -3.13 -4.52 -11.12
C ASP A 74 -3.04 -6.07 -11.08
N TYR A 75 -2.07 -6.61 -10.35
CA TYR A 75 -1.93 -8.04 -10.07
C TYR A 75 -2.52 -8.46 -8.70
N GLY A 76 -3.19 -7.55 -8.01
CA GLY A 76 -3.81 -7.81 -6.72
C GLY A 76 -2.85 -7.82 -5.53
N TYR A 77 -1.58 -7.40 -5.70
CA TYR A 77 -0.67 -7.22 -4.58
C TYR A 77 -1.00 -5.94 -3.84
N GLY A 78 -1.01 -6.02 -2.52
CA GLY A 78 -1.22 -4.89 -1.65
C GLY A 78 -0.54 -5.08 -0.30
N PRO A 79 -0.48 -4.04 0.54
CA PRO A 79 0.14 -4.11 1.85
C PRO A 79 -0.46 -5.24 2.70
N PHE A 80 0.41 -6.00 3.34
CA PHE A 80 0.07 -7.06 4.27
C PHE A 80 1.03 -6.99 5.46
N ARG A 81 0.49 -6.79 6.65
CA ARG A 81 1.26 -6.60 7.88
C ARG A 81 0.90 -7.64 8.92
N TRP A 82 1.88 -8.02 9.74
CA TRP A 82 1.59 -8.74 10.98
C TRP A 82 2.42 -8.20 12.13
N VAL A 83 1.89 -8.36 13.33
CA VAL A 83 2.51 -8.02 14.59
C VAL A 83 2.40 -9.19 15.54
N CYS A 84 3.50 -9.64 16.11
CA CYS A 84 3.53 -10.63 17.18
C CYS A 84 3.19 -9.94 18.51
N LEU A 85 1.98 -10.13 19.01
CA LEU A 85 1.47 -9.45 20.20
C LEU A 85 2.15 -9.91 21.50
N SER A 86 2.88 -11.04 21.47
CA SER A 86 3.74 -11.45 22.57
C SER A 86 4.88 -10.47 22.85
N GLY A 87 5.25 -9.64 21.88
CA GLY A 87 6.43 -8.78 21.94
C GLY A 87 7.76 -9.53 21.89
N LYS A 88 7.74 -10.86 21.74
CA LYS A 88 8.94 -11.69 21.70
C LYS A 88 9.54 -11.72 20.31
N HIS A 89 10.82 -11.43 20.21
CA HIS A 89 11.55 -11.50 18.94
C HIS A 89 11.56 -12.90 18.33
N GLU A 90 11.61 -13.93 19.16
CA GLU A 90 11.54 -15.32 18.73
C GLU A 90 10.25 -15.65 17.95
N ASP A 91 9.12 -15.07 18.35
CA ASP A 91 7.84 -15.26 17.64
C ASP A 91 7.89 -14.59 16.27
N LEU A 92 8.55 -13.43 16.15
CA LEU A 92 8.72 -12.77 14.87
C LEU A 92 9.57 -13.62 13.92
N ILE A 93 10.69 -14.17 14.39
CA ILE A 93 11.56 -15.04 13.58
C ILE A 93 10.81 -16.30 13.13
N LYS A 94 10.02 -16.91 14.01
CA LYS A 94 9.20 -18.07 13.64
C LYS A 94 8.16 -17.71 12.57
N THR A 95 7.51 -16.55 12.70
CA THR A 95 6.53 -16.08 11.70
C THR A 95 7.20 -15.70 10.39
N ASP A 96 8.39 -15.13 10.40
CA ASP A 96 9.19 -14.85 9.20
C ASP A 96 9.48 -16.16 8.42
N HIS A 97 9.96 -17.20 9.11
CA HIS A 97 10.20 -18.50 8.49
C HIS A 97 8.94 -19.12 7.91
N ALA A 98 7.84 -19.09 8.66
CA ALA A 98 6.56 -19.62 8.21
C ALA A 98 6.02 -18.84 6.99
N ALA A 99 6.19 -17.52 6.94
CA ALA A 99 5.82 -16.71 5.78
C ALA A 99 6.66 -17.04 4.56
N MET A 100 8.00 -17.22 4.72
CA MET A 100 8.88 -17.61 3.62
C MET A 100 8.51 -18.98 3.03
N GLU A 101 8.07 -19.94 3.87
CA GLU A 101 7.58 -21.25 3.40
C GLU A 101 6.32 -21.13 2.52
N CYS A 102 5.52 -20.09 2.71
CA CYS A 102 4.30 -19.85 1.94
C CYS A 102 4.54 -19.08 0.63
N ILE A 103 5.74 -18.55 0.40
CA ILE A 103 6.05 -17.69 -0.75
C ILE A 103 6.70 -18.51 -1.85
N ASP A 104 6.04 -18.59 -3.01
CA ASP A 104 6.66 -19.16 -4.22
C ASP A 104 7.49 -18.09 -4.95
N VAL A 105 8.79 -18.12 -4.71
CA VAL A 105 9.76 -17.16 -5.28
C VAL A 105 9.86 -17.16 -6.81
N ASN A 106 9.31 -18.19 -7.46
CA ASN A 106 9.36 -18.32 -8.92
C ASN A 106 8.10 -17.79 -9.61
N ARG A 107 7.07 -17.44 -8.85
CA ARG A 107 5.79 -17.01 -9.40
C ARG A 107 5.84 -15.60 -9.98
N ARG A 108 6.43 -14.66 -9.23
CA ARG A 108 6.59 -13.25 -9.65
C ARG A 108 7.81 -12.61 -8.98
N GLY A 109 8.36 -11.56 -9.59
CA GLY A 109 9.46 -10.79 -9.01
C GLY A 109 9.13 -10.26 -7.62
N GLN A 110 7.90 -9.79 -7.39
CA GLN A 110 7.46 -9.32 -6.08
C GLN A 110 7.50 -10.42 -5.00
N ASP A 111 7.23 -11.67 -5.34
CA ASP A 111 7.34 -12.78 -4.38
C ASP A 111 8.78 -13.03 -3.99
N LEU A 112 9.70 -12.97 -4.94
CA LEU A 112 11.13 -13.03 -4.67
C LEU A 112 11.60 -11.84 -3.81
N ASP A 113 11.12 -10.64 -4.09
CA ASP A 113 11.43 -9.44 -3.30
C ASP A 113 10.91 -9.57 -1.87
N ASN A 114 9.69 -10.06 -1.67
CA ASN A 114 9.14 -10.34 -0.35
C ASN A 114 9.98 -11.36 0.42
N TYR A 115 10.37 -12.45 -0.24
CA TYR A 115 11.22 -13.47 0.37
C TYR A 115 12.57 -12.88 0.81
N ASN A 116 13.23 -12.13 -0.06
CA ASN A 116 14.50 -11.48 0.24
C ASN A 116 14.35 -10.45 1.37
N TRP A 117 13.27 -9.70 1.36
CA TRP A 117 12.94 -8.72 2.39
C TRP A 117 12.87 -9.35 3.78
N ILE A 118 12.12 -10.46 3.92
CA ILE A 118 12.02 -11.18 5.20
C ILE A 118 13.36 -11.81 5.59
N ARG A 119 14.01 -12.52 4.66
CA ARG A 119 15.29 -13.20 4.90
C ARG A 119 16.35 -12.23 5.44
N ASP A 120 16.41 -11.05 4.88
CA ASP A 120 17.45 -10.08 5.19
C ASP A 120 17.00 -9.03 6.24
N ALA A 121 15.78 -9.16 6.77
CA ALA A 121 15.16 -8.19 7.67
C ALA A 121 15.98 -7.97 8.94
N GLU A 122 16.40 -9.03 9.60
CA GLU A 122 17.19 -8.96 10.83
C GLU A 122 18.55 -8.31 10.57
N LYS A 123 19.25 -8.76 9.54
CA LYS A 123 20.54 -8.21 9.12
C LYS A 123 20.47 -6.70 8.83
N ASN A 124 19.37 -6.25 8.25
CA ASN A 124 19.16 -4.86 7.90
C ASN A 124 18.43 -4.05 8.99
N GLN A 125 18.20 -4.66 10.15
CA GLN A 125 17.54 -4.00 11.29
C GLN A 125 16.17 -3.40 10.94
N LEU A 126 15.36 -4.14 10.16
CA LEU A 126 14.05 -3.69 9.70
C LEU A 126 12.96 -3.72 10.77
N VAL A 127 13.29 -4.13 11.99
CA VAL A 127 12.39 -4.04 13.15
C VAL A 127 12.67 -2.76 13.90
N VAL A 128 11.67 -1.91 13.99
CA VAL A 128 11.76 -0.65 14.74
C VAL A 128 10.66 -0.62 15.79
N GLY A 129 11.01 -0.85 17.04
CA GLY A 129 10.15 -0.68 18.19
C GLY A 129 9.08 -1.75 18.44
N THR A 130 8.72 -2.57 17.44
CA THR A 130 7.74 -3.66 17.59
C THR A 130 8.18 -4.90 16.81
N GLN A 131 7.67 -6.07 17.22
CA GLN A 131 7.90 -7.33 16.53
C GLN A 131 6.90 -7.47 15.36
N ALA A 132 7.17 -6.77 14.26
CA ALA A 132 6.28 -6.63 13.12
C ALA A 132 6.99 -6.76 11.76
N ARG A 133 6.22 -7.15 10.74
CA ARG A 133 6.64 -7.15 9.33
C ARG A 133 5.57 -6.55 8.43
N ILE A 134 6.02 -6.10 7.26
CA ILE A 134 5.15 -5.67 6.16
C ILE A 134 5.66 -6.29 4.87
N LEU A 135 4.74 -6.79 4.07
CA LEU A 135 4.97 -7.29 2.71
C LEU A 135 3.94 -6.70 1.76
N TYR A 136 4.15 -6.94 0.47
CA TYR A 136 3.14 -6.73 -0.56
C TYR A 136 2.73 -8.10 -1.12
N GLN A 137 1.58 -8.60 -0.68
CA GLN A 137 1.07 -9.92 -1.06
C GLN A 137 -0.25 -9.82 -1.81
N ASP A 138 -0.48 -10.78 -2.71
CA ASP A 138 -1.78 -10.97 -3.35
C ASP A 138 -2.73 -11.77 -2.45
N ALA A 139 -3.97 -11.97 -2.92
CA ALA A 139 -5.02 -12.67 -2.19
C ALA A 139 -4.59 -14.08 -1.73
N VAL A 140 -3.93 -14.83 -2.62
CA VAL A 140 -3.51 -16.21 -2.33
C VAL A 140 -2.38 -16.23 -1.32
N GLY A 141 -1.38 -15.36 -1.48
CA GLY A 141 -0.27 -15.25 -0.53
C GLY A 141 -0.73 -14.85 0.87
N ARG A 142 -1.64 -13.88 0.97
CA ARG A 142 -2.24 -13.46 2.25
C ARG A 142 -2.98 -14.59 2.94
N MET A 143 -3.83 -15.30 2.19
CA MET A 143 -4.58 -16.43 2.71
C MET A 143 -3.65 -17.53 3.23
N ASN A 144 -2.65 -17.92 2.47
CA ASN A 144 -1.72 -19.00 2.85
C ASN A 144 -0.94 -18.64 4.11
N ILE A 145 -0.40 -17.42 4.19
CA ILE A 145 0.34 -16.94 5.37
C ILE A 145 -0.59 -16.86 6.58
N ALA A 146 -1.80 -16.31 6.43
CA ALA A 146 -2.77 -16.20 7.53
C ALA A 146 -3.18 -17.57 8.08
N LEU A 147 -3.45 -18.54 7.22
CA LEU A 147 -3.78 -19.91 7.64
C LEU A 147 -2.59 -20.58 8.36
N ARG A 148 -1.38 -20.38 7.87
CA ARG A 148 -0.17 -20.89 8.51
C ARG A 148 0.02 -20.29 9.90
N PHE A 149 -0.12 -18.98 10.03
CA PHE A 149 -0.03 -18.29 11.32
C PHE A 149 -1.11 -18.75 12.29
N ASN A 150 -2.36 -18.90 11.83
CA ASN A 150 -3.45 -19.41 12.65
C ASN A 150 -3.13 -20.81 13.20
N GLU A 151 -2.55 -21.68 12.38
CA GLU A 151 -2.13 -23.01 12.84
C GLU A 151 -0.99 -22.94 13.87
N MET A 152 -0.03 -22.05 13.72
CA MET A 152 1.03 -21.84 14.69
C MET A 152 0.50 -21.35 16.04
N VAL A 153 -0.43 -20.41 16.04
CA VAL A 153 -1.11 -19.96 17.27
C VAL A 153 -1.90 -21.09 17.91
N ARG A 154 -2.67 -21.85 17.11
CA ARG A 154 -3.44 -22.99 17.60
C ARG A 154 -2.57 -24.06 18.27
N ARG A 155 -1.35 -24.27 17.76
CA ARG A 155 -0.38 -25.23 18.33
C ARG A 155 0.44 -24.66 19.49
N GLY A 156 0.30 -23.38 19.79
CA GLY A 156 1.10 -22.71 20.82
C GLY A 156 2.57 -22.51 20.44
N GLU A 157 2.89 -22.56 19.15
CA GLU A 157 4.25 -22.31 18.63
C GLU A 157 4.65 -20.84 18.76
N VAL A 158 3.68 -19.95 18.67
CA VAL A 158 3.79 -18.49 18.84
C VAL A 158 2.60 -17.95 19.63
N GLY A 159 2.76 -16.76 20.19
CA GLY A 159 1.67 -16.00 20.80
C GLY A 159 0.69 -15.45 19.77
N PRO A 160 -0.33 -14.69 20.22
CA PRO A 160 -1.32 -14.09 19.32
C PRO A 160 -0.66 -13.18 18.29
N ILE A 161 -1.19 -13.20 17.06
CA ILE A 161 -0.70 -12.41 15.93
C ILE A 161 -1.85 -11.52 15.46
N MET A 162 -1.56 -10.22 15.29
CA MET A 162 -2.46 -9.30 14.63
C MET A 162 -2.06 -9.16 13.17
N LEU A 163 -3.02 -9.37 12.27
CA LEU A 163 -2.86 -9.13 10.83
C LEU A 163 -3.54 -7.83 10.45
N GLY A 164 -3.03 -7.19 9.42
CA GLY A 164 -3.61 -5.96 8.91
C GLY A 164 -3.01 -5.56 7.58
N ARG A 165 -3.51 -4.47 7.05
CA ARG A 165 -2.97 -3.80 5.87
C ARG A 165 -2.12 -2.60 6.28
N ASP A 166 -2.09 -1.57 5.48
CA ASP A 166 -1.49 -0.29 5.81
C ASP A 166 -2.48 0.58 6.60
N HIS A 167 -2.04 1.75 7.05
CA HIS A 167 -2.90 2.75 7.69
C HIS A 167 -4.04 3.25 6.77
N HIS A 168 -3.96 3.01 5.49
CA HIS A 168 -5.04 3.14 4.50
C HIS A 168 -5.72 1.78 4.28
N ASP A 169 -6.30 1.22 5.33
CA ASP A 169 -6.83 -0.14 5.34
C ASP A 169 -7.94 -0.39 4.33
N VAL A 170 -8.73 0.60 4.06
CA VAL A 170 -9.74 0.53 3.01
C VAL A 170 -9.15 0.68 1.63
N SER A 171 -7.84 0.66 1.53
CA SER A 171 -6.97 0.66 0.36
C SER A 171 -7.67 0.83 -0.94
N GLY A 172 -7.74 2.06 -1.37
CA GLY A 172 -8.32 2.32 -2.63
C GLY A 172 -9.85 2.37 -2.61
N THR A 173 -10.52 2.25 -1.48
CA THR A 173 -11.95 2.56 -1.33
C THR A 173 -12.18 3.93 -0.73
N ASP A 174 -11.15 4.54 -0.18
CA ASP A 174 -11.18 5.85 0.47
C ASP A 174 -11.08 7.01 -0.50
N SER A 175 -10.78 6.75 -1.77
CA SER A 175 -10.74 7.76 -2.81
C SER A 175 -11.75 7.53 -3.92
N PRO A 176 -12.50 8.54 -4.33
CA PRO A 176 -13.40 8.48 -5.47
C PRO A 176 -12.68 8.65 -6.83
N PHE A 177 -11.38 8.90 -6.83
CA PHE A 177 -10.63 9.31 -8.03
C PHE A 177 -9.49 8.37 -8.34
N ARG A 178 -9.76 7.18 -8.89
CA ARG A 178 -8.74 6.31 -9.51
C ARG A 178 -7.60 5.83 -8.63
N GLU A 179 -7.43 6.35 -7.40
CA GLU A 179 -6.45 5.84 -6.43
C GLU A 179 -6.74 4.40 -6.02
N THR A 180 -7.85 3.89 -6.50
CA THR A 180 -8.38 2.58 -6.13
C THR A 180 -7.99 1.48 -7.09
N SER A 181 -6.98 1.69 -7.92
CA SER A 181 -6.55 0.70 -8.91
C SER A 181 -6.22 -0.67 -8.31
N ASN A 182 -5.76 -0.70 -7.06
CA ASN A 182 -5.48 -1.93 -6.33
C ASN A 182 -6.72 -2.75 -5.95
N ILE A 183 -7.92 -2.23 -6.16
CA ILE A 183 -9.19 -2.97 -5.98
C ILE A 183 -9.93 -3.22 -7.30
N LYS A 184 -9.32 -3.04 -8.43
CA LYS A 184 -9.88 -3.47 -9.72
C LYS A 184 -10.26 -4.95 -9.69
N ASP A 185 -9.51 -5.73 -8.96
CA ASP A 185 -9.84 -7.10 -8.62
C ASP A 185 -10.49 -7.15 -7.24
N GLY A 186 -11.79 -7.40 -7.19
CA GLY A 186 -12.54 -7.55 -5.93
C GLY A 186 -12.01 -8.68 -5.04
N SER A 187 -11.26 -9.64 -5.59
CA SER A 187 -10.62 -10.71 -4.82
C SER A 187 -9.62 -10.18 -3.79
N ASN A 188 -8.97 -9.07 -4.08
CA ASN A 188 -8.04 -8.42 -3.17
C ASN A 188 -8.74 -7.91 -1.90
N VAL A 189 -9.91 -7.31 -2.04
CA VAL A 189 -10.74 -6.85 -0.90
C VAL A 189 -11.29 -8.03 -0.12
N MET A 190 -11.79 -9.05 -0.80
CA MET A 190 -12.31 -10.27 -0.17
C MET A 190 -11.23 -11.02 0.60
N ALA A 191 -10.01 -11.08 0.08
CA ALA A 191 -8.89 -11.70 0.77
C ALA A 191 -8.52 -10.94 2.05
N ASP A 192 -8.53 -9.63 2.03
CA ASP A 192 -8.28 -8.83 3.23
C ASP A 192 -9.35 -9.02 4.30
N MET A 193 -10.61 -9.05 3.91
CA MET A 193 -11.71 -9.35 4.83
C MET A 193 -11.56 -10.75 5.43
N ALA A 194 -11.23 -11.75 4.61
CA ALA A 194 -11.02 -13.11 5.08
C ALA A 194 -9.83 -13.17 6.05
N VAL A 195 -8.71 -12.52 5.74
CA VAL A 195 -7.55 -12.45 6.63
C VAL A 195 -7.90 -11.81 7.96
N GLN A 196 -8.62 -10.70 7.95
CA GLN A 196 -9.04 -10.03 9.17
C GLN A 196 -9.97 -10.92 10.02
N CYS A 197 -10.94 -11.56 9.41
CA CYS A 197 -11.88 -12.43 10.12
C CYS A 197 -11.21 -13.69 10.68
N PHE A 198 -10.37 -14.36 9.89
CA PHE A 198 -9.69 -15.59 10.32
C PHE A 198 -8.60 -15.33 11.36
N ALA A 199 -7.97 -14.20 11.32
CA ALA A 199 -6.93 -13.86 12.27
C ALA A 199 -7.44 -13.18 13.56
N GLY A 200 -8.74 -13.02 13.70
CA GLY A 200 -9.33 -12.34 14.84
C GLY A 200 -9.03 -10.84 14.87
N ASN A 201 -8.81 -10.26 13.73
CA ASN A 201 -8.46 -8.86 13.56
C ASN A 201 -9.68 -8.01 13.12
N CYS A 202 -10.87 -8.51 13.41
CA CYS A 202 -12.13 -7.81 13.14
C CYS A 202 -12.52 -6.88 14.29
#